data_ffe9adf952c35fd4620b158fab37f431
#
_entry.id   ffe9adf952c35fd4620b158fab37f431
#
_cell.length_a   1.000
_cell.length_b   1.000
_cell.length_c   1.000
_cell.angle_alpha   90.00
_cell.angle_beta   90.00
_cell.angle_gamma   90.00
#
_symmetry.space_group_name_H-M   'P 1'
#
loop_
_entity.id
_entity.type
_entity.pdbx_description
1 polymer ?
#
loop_
_entity_poly.entity_id
_entity_poly.type
_entity_poly.pdbx_seq_one_letter_code
_entity_poly.pdbx_strand_id
1 'polypeptide(L)'
;DVLEGQPSWLGNSIYEQLQNYGNYGYTIRLIDDLGQTAVLNRTGSKTLFVADDAAFDEFFKSNDWGVRRYEDLSTGQKKILLNSAMINNAYLIELLSNLQGNPPQEGLCMRRETAVSVLDSVSRIMPADMPATEYWDKHRGNAKGIVLLRDNTGKPMIHFLPAYMQYNKITSNDLSILTNGASNSVSDSWVNGKKVVESDITCKNGYLHKVDGVMVQSDNMAQIINRHANMSIFARMMNRFSAPYYDDAATKEYNRLYNNTDSVFTLKYFASSGNTGSYGSPKQGEVNTDPSDRTVEAKLLFDPGWNQYFPSGSSDKDLHYDCGAMLVPSDQALNEWWNAGGKVLQEMYGSWDKVPAKVLVKLLNIGMINSFSETVPSKFGNIVDNTTKTSIGVTPADVDSCFMGCNGVVYLTNKVFP
;
A
#
# COMPACT_ATOMS: atom_id res chain seq x y z
N ASP A 1 41.15 -24.99 -7.13
CA ASP A 1 40.41 -24.02 -7.86
C ASP A 1 39.48 -23.25 -6.90
N VAL A 2 39.69 -21.94 -6.81
CA VAL A 2 39.02 -21.09 -5.84
C VAL A 2 37.50 -21.09 -6.04
N LEU A 3 37.01 -21.56 -7.18
CA LEU A 3 35.61 -21.58 -7.53
C LEU A 3 34.95 -22.96 -7.37
N GLU A 4 35.67 -23.99 -7.06
CA GLU A 4 35.11 -25.34 -6.92
C GLU A 4 34.44 -25.62 -5.60
N GLY A 5 34.46 -24.70 -4.71
CA GLY A 5 33.71 -24.79 -3.48
C GLY A 5 33.81 -23.46 -2.79
N GLN A 6 32.70 -22.89 -2.48
CA GLN A 6 32.73 -21.74 -1.60
C GLN A 6 33.31 -22.18 -0.26
N PRO A 7 34.15 -21.34 0.34
CA PRO A 7 34.68 -21.67 1.66
C PRO A 7 33.54 -21.98 2.63
N SER A 8 33.70 -23.04 3.43
CA SER A 8 32.68 -23.48 4.37
C SER A 8 32.27 -22.38 5.39
N TRP A 9 33.16 -21.40 5.62
CA TRP A 9 32.87 -20.30 6.53
C TRP A 9 31.89 -19.27 5.96
N LEU A 10 31.55 -19.30 4.66
CA LEU A 10 30.52 -18.46 4.08
C LEU A 10 29.10 -18.86 4.46
N GLY A 11 28.96 -20.04 5.06
CA GLY A 11 27.67 -20.53 5.50
C GLY A 11 26.78 -21.07 4.39
N ASN A 12 25.54 -21.23 4.69
CA ASN A 12 24.52 -21.74 3.79
C ASN A 12 23.96 -20.63 2.88
N SER A 13 23.39 -21.06 1.75
CA SER A 13 22.48 -20.19 1.02
C SER A 13 21.18 -19.95 1.84
N ILE A 14 20.42 -18.95 1.41
CA ILE A 14 19.09 -18.72 2.00
C ILE A 14 18.24 -20.00 1.96
N TYR A 15 18.22 -20.68 0.81
CA TYR A 15 17.45 -21.90 0.64
C TYR A 15 17.94 -23.03 1.56
N GLU A 16 19.25 -23.28 1.60
CA GLU A 16 19.83 -24.28 2.47
C GLU A 16 19.57 -24.00 3.96
N GLN A 17 19.66 -22.72 4.36
CA GLN A 17 19.41 -22.33 5.75
C GLN A 17 17.97 -22.62 6.15
N LEU A 18 17.00 -22.37 5.27
CA LEU A 18 15.60 -22.70 5.52
C LEU A 18 15.40 -24.22 5.66
N GLN A 19 16.06 -25.01 4.81
CA GLN A 19 16.01 -26.46 4.92
C GLN A 19 16.59 -26.94 6.26
N ASN A 20 17.70 -26.38 6.68
CA ASN A 20 18.38 -26.77 7.92
C ASN A 20 17.56 -26.45 9.16
N TYR A 21 16.76 -25.38 9.15
CA TYR A 21 15.85 -25.10 10.26
C TYR A 21 14.77 -26.17 10.44
N GLY A 22 14.29 -26.76 9.34
CA GLY A 22 13.33 -27.86 9.37
C GLY A 22 11.87 -27.47 9.60
N ASN A 23 11.57 -26.19 9.90
CA ASN A 23 10.22 -25.71 10.19
C ASN A 23 9.77 -24.57 9.26
N TYR A 24 10.32 -24.53 8.03
CA TYR A 24 9.97 -23.56 6.99
C TYR A 24 9.48 -24.24 5.71
N GLY A 25 8.73 -25.33 5.87
CA GLY A 25 8.25 -26.15 4.75
C GLY A 25 7.37 -25.39 3.79
N TYR A 26 6.48 -24.53 4.26
CA TYR A 26 5.63 -23.72 3.40
C TYR A 26 6.43 -22.70 2.60
N THR A 27 7.40 -22.02 3.21
CA THR A 27 8.27 -21.08 2.51
C THR A 27 9.10 -21.79 1.43
N ILE A 28 9.64 -22.96 1.74
CA ILE A 28 10.38 -23.78 0.76
C ILE A 28 9.49 -24.18 -0.40
N ARG A 29 8.24 -24.60 -0.13
CA ARG A 29 7.28 -24.91 -1.20
C ARG A 29 7.00 -23.70 -2.10
N LEU A 30 6.83 -22.52 -1.52
CA LEU A 30 6.64 -21.28 -2.30
C LEU A 30 7.84 -21.02 -3.21
N ILE A 31 9.04 -21.15 -2.69
CA ILE A 31 10.27 -20.97 -3.46
C ILE A 31 10.35 -21.96 -4.62
N ASP A 32 10.08 -23.24 -4.35
CA ASP A 32 10.12 -24.28 -5.37
C ASP A 32 9.00 -24.12 -6.41
N ASP A 33 7.77 -23.90 -5.96
CA ASP A 33 6.61 -23.76 -6.85
C ASP A 33 6.72 -22.55 -7.78
N LEU A 34 7.40 -21.51 -7.34
CA LEU A 34 7.60 -20.28 -8.13
C LEU A 34 8.90 -20.28 -8.95
N GLY A 35 9.62 -21.41 -8.96
CA GLY A 35 10.85 -21.53 -9.73
C GLY A 35 12.00 -20.68 -9.23
N GLN A 36 12.02 -20.33 -7.93
CA GLN A 36 13.02 -19.46 -7.32
C GLN A 36 14.14 -20.24 -6.61
N THR A 37 14.13 -21.55 -6.68
CA THR A 37 15.08 -22.42 -5.95
C THR A 37 16.52 -22.10 -6.33
N ALA A 38 16.83 -22.01 -7.62
CA ALA A 38 18.18 -21.73 -8.08
C ALA A 38 18.65 -20.34 -7.65
N VAL A 39 17.79 -19.33 -7.74
CA VAL A 39 18.09 -17.95 -7.35
C VAL A 39 18.40 -17.85 -5.87
N LEU A 40 17.59 -18.49 -5.01
CA LEU A 40 17.77 -18.43 -3.57
C LEU A 40 18.80 -19.44 -3.03
N ASN A 41 19.29 -20.32 -3.88
CA ASN A 41 20.30 -21.30 -3.51
C ASN A 41 21.72 -20.90 -3.96
N ARG A 42 21.89 -20.12 -5.01
CA ARG A 42 23.20 -19.95 -5.64
C ARG A 42 23.74 -18.54 -5.66
N THR A 43 22.94 -17.58 -6.08
CA THR A 43 23.46 -16.28 -6.50
C THR A 43 22.61 -15.12 -6.00
N GLY A 44 23.14 -13.93 -6.21
CA GLY A 44 22.46 -12.69 -5.95
C GLY A 44 22.62 -12.19 -4.53
N SER A 45 21.98 -11.07 -4.30
CA SER A 45 21.90 -10.44 -2.98
C SER A 45 20.43 -10.27 -2.67
N LYS A 46 19.93 -11.00 -1.68
CA LYS A 46 18.52 -10.97 -1.29
C LYS A 46 18.38 -10.72 0.19
N THR A 47 17.27 -10.13 0.55
CA THR A 47 16.76 -10.07 1.91
C THR A 47 15.42 -10.78 1.91
N LEU A 48 15.22 -11.75 2.79
CA LEU A 48 13.97 -12.49 2.89
C LEU A 48 13.49 -12.50 4.35
N PHE A 49 12.27 -12.03 4.54
CA PHE A 49 11.55 -12.16 5.80
C PHE A 49 10.80 -13.47 5.80
N VAL A 50 10.95 -14.28 6.86
CA VAL A 50 10.39 -15.63 6.86
C VAL A 50 9.53 -15.87 8.10
N ALA A 51 8.36 -16.46 7.85
CA ALA A 51 7.45 -16.98 8.86
C ALA A 51 7.54 -18.51 8.86
N ASP A 52 7.52 -19.13 10.02
CA ASP A 52 7.61 -20.58 10.16
C ASP A 52 6.29 -21.29 9.82
N ASP A 53 6.31 -22.62 9.83
CA ASP A 53 5.13 -23.42 9.49
C ASP A 53 3.97 -23.17 10.46
N ALA A 54 4.24 -22.95 11.74
CA ALA A 54 3.20 -22.64 12.71
C ALA A 54 2.49 -21.31 12.38
N ALA A 55 3.26 -20.31 11.94
CA ALA A 55 2.69 -19.02 11.49
C ALA A 55 1.83 -19.20 10.24
N PHE A 56 2.24 -20.03 9.29
CA PHE A 56 1.40 -20.36 8.13
C PHE A 56 0.13 -21.11 8.52
N ASP A 57 0.19 -22.02 9.47
CA ASP A 57 -1.01 -22.70 9.96
C ASP A 57 -2.01 -21.71 10.55
N GLU A 58 -1.54 -20.71 11.31
CA GLU A 58 -2.38 -19.62 11.79
C GLU A 58 -2.96 -18.77 10.66
N PHE A 59 -2.13 -18.45 9.66
CA PHE A 59 -2.59 -17.69 8.47
C PHE A 59 -3.72 -18.41 7.74
N PHE A 60 -3.64 -19.72 7.57
CA PHE A 60 -4.69 -20.50 6.90
C PHE A 60 -5.98 -20.63 7.72
N LYS A 61 -5.94 -20.39 9.03
CA LYS A 61 -7.17 -20.34 9.84
C LYS A 61 -8.05 -19.14 9.49
N SER A 62 -7.42 -17.99 9.19
CA SER A 62 -8.14 -16.77 8.84
C SER A 62 -7.24 -15.84 8.04
N ASN A 63 -7.66 -15.48 6.84
CA ASN A 63 -6.98 -14.50 6.00
C ASN A 63 -8.00 -13.82 5.07
N ASP A 64 -7.61 -12.68 4.50
CA ASP A 64 -8.49 -11.88 3.66
C ASP A 64 -8.86 -12.56 2.34
N TRP A 65 -8.11 -13.59 1.95
CA TRP A 65 -8.40 -14.34 0.73
C TRP A 65 -9.39 -15.49 0.94
N GLY A 66 -9.68 -15.85 2.18
CA GLY A 66 -10.50 -17.03 2.50
C GLY A 66 -9.85 -18.35 2.15
N VAL A 67 -8.54 -18.38 1.94
CA VAL A 67 -7.78 -19.60 1.60
C VAL A 67 -7.45 -20.35 2.90
N ARG A 68 -7.83 -21.62 2.96
CA ARG A 68 -7.68 -22.46 4.17
C ARG A 68 -6.57 -23.48 4.08
N ARG A 69 -5.99 -23.68 2.90
CA ARG A 69 -4.93 -24.67 2.67
C ARG A 69 -3.97 -24.11 1.62
N TYR A 70 -2.71 -24.54 1.71
CA TYR A 70 -1.69 -24.18 0.74
C TYR A 70 -2.11 -24.53 -0.70
N GLU A 71 -2.71 -25.69 -0.89
CA GLU A 71 -3.14 -26.22 -2.20
C GLU A 71 -4.17 -25.33 -2.89
N ASP A 72 -4.90 -24.53 -2.15
CA ASP A 72 -5.92 -23.63 -2.67
C ASP A 72 -5.35 -22.24 -3.05
N LEU A 73 -4.08 -21.99 -2.79
CA LEU A 73 -3.42 -20.77 -3.21
C LEU A 73 -3.30 -20.72 -4.74
N SER A 74 -3.72 -19.61 -5.33
CA SER A 74 -3.42 -19.32 -6.75
C SER A 74 -1.93 -19.01 -6.93
N THR A 75 -1.46 -19.07 -8.18
CA THR A 75 -0.10 -18.67 -8.51
C THR A 75 0.16 -17.21 -8.13
N GLY A 76 -0.80 -16.31 -8.38
CA GLY A 76 -0.68 -14.90 -7.97
C GLY A 76 -0.57 -14.74 -6.45
N GLN A 77 -1.38 -15.48 -5.68
CA GLN A 77 -1.31 -15.46 -4.22
C GLN A 77 0.04 -15.98 -3.70
N LYS A 78 0.55 -17.06 -4.29
CA LYS A 78 1.90 -17.56 -3.97
C LYS A 78 2.99 -16.52 -4.23
N LYS A 79 2.91 -15.84 -5.38
CA LYS A 79 3.84 -14.75 -5.73
C LYS A 79 3.78 -13.62 -4.70
N ILE A 80 2.59 -13.24 -4.28
CA ILE A 80 2.42 -12.21 -3.25
C ILE A 80 3.06 -12.65 -1.94
N LEU A 81 2.82 -13.88 -1.49
CA LEU A 81 3.37 -14.38 -0.22
C LEU A 81 4.90 -14.43 -0.21
N LEU A 82 5.53 -14.79 -1.32
CA LEU A 82 6.99 -14.80 -1.38
C LEU A 82 7.57 -13.42 -1.65
N ASN A 83 7.07 -12.74 -2.68
CA ASN A 83 7.69 -11.51 -3.18
C ASN A 83 7.45 -10.30 -2.28
N SER A 84 6.33 -10.25 -1.56
CA SER A 84 6.08 -9.17 -0.59
C SER A 84 7.03 -9.23 0.62
N ALA A 85 7.63 -10.38 0.86
CA ALA A 85 8.59 -10.61 1.95
C ALA A 85 10.05 -10.55 1.47
N MET A 86 10.28 -10.22 0.20
CA MET A 86 11.62 -10.26 -0.40
C MET A 86 12.03 -8.90 -0.96
N ILE A 87 13.27 -8.53 -0.68
CA ILE A 87 13.93 -7.37 -1.27
C ILE A 87 15.07 -7.87 -2.14
N ASN A 88 15.18 -7.34 -3.36
CA ASN A 88 16.21 -7.73 -4.33
C ASN A 88 17.58 -7.08 -4.06
N ASN A 89 17.93 -6.97 -2.79
CA ASN A 89 19.22 -6.53 -2.30
C ASN A 89 19.44 -7.09 -0.89
N ALA A 90 20.67 -7.13 -0.41
CA ALA A 90 20.99 -7.66 0.91
C ALA A 90 21.03 -6.55 1.96
N TYR A 91 20.13 -6.63 2.95
CA TYR A 91 20.05 -5.66 4.04
C TYR A 91 20.10 -6.36 5.40
N LEU A 92 21.03 -5.93 6.24
CA LEU A 92 20.89 -6.08 7.68
C LEU A 92 19.65 -5.27 8.13
N ILE A 93 19.01 -5.71 9.19
CA ILE A 93 17.74 -5.10 9.60
C ILE A 93 17.85 -3.60 9.83
N GLU A 94 18.91 -3.15 10.50
CA GLU A 94 19.10 -1.72 10.79
C GLU A 94 19.27 -0.87 9.54
N LEU A 95 19.82 -1.43 8.46
CA LEU A 95 20.07 -0.68 7.24
C LEU A 95 18.78 -0.31 6.50
N LEU A 96 17.68 -0.99 6.76
CA LEU A 96 16.39 -0.66 6.16
C LEU A 96 15.89 0.72 6.58
N SER A 97 16.22 1.19 7.78
CA SER A 97 15.84 2.53 8.24
C SER A 97 16.80 3.63 7.76
N ASN A 98 17.90 3.27 7.11
CA ASN A 98 18.91 4.22 6.70
C ASN A 98 18.72 4.67 5.25
N LEU A 99 18.79 5.97 5.03
CA LEU A 99 18.89 6.50 3.69
C LEU A 99 20.34 6.38 3.23
N GLN A 100 20.54 5.82 2.04
CA GLN A 100 21.87 5.68 1.48
C GLN A 100 22.50 7.04 1.19
N GLY A 101 23.80 7.11 1.40
CA GLY A 101 24.59 8.32 1.21
C GLY A 101 25.98 8.13 1.79
N ASN A 102 26.80 9.15 1.72
CA ASN A 102 28.15 9.12 2.29
C ASN A 102 28.38 10.36 3.16
N PRO A 103 28.17 10.26 4.50
CA PRO A 103 27.78 9.07 5.25
C PRO A 103 26.28 8.74 5.11
N PRO A 104 25.86 7.51 5.40
CA PRO A 104 24.45 7.15 5.43
C PRO A 104 23.70 7.94 6.51
N GLN A 105 22.45 8.32 6.22
CA GLN A 105 21.57 8.98 7.18
C GLN A 105 20.70 7.95 7.88
N GLU A 106 20.88 7.80 9.18
CA GLU A 106 20.19 6.79 9.98
C GLU A 106 18.76 7.19 10.33
N GLY A 107 17.87 6.21 10.34
CA GLY A 107 16.52 6.36 10.86
C GLY A 107 15.55 7.14 10.00
N LEU A 108 15.90 7.49 8.76
CA LEU A 108 15.01 8.26 7.88
C LEU A 108 13.96 7.42 7.17
N CYS A 109 14.23 6.13 6.91
CA CYS A 109 13.42 5.33 6.00
C CYS A 109 12.39 4.47 6.72
N MET A 110 11.16 4.46 6.20
CA MET A 110 10.07 3.62 6.68
C MET A 110 9.54 2.65 5.62
N ARG A 111 9.96 2.79 4.39
CA ARG A 111 9.48 1.96 3.27
C ARG A 111 10.62 1.49 2.39
N ARG A 112 10.43 0.33 1.78
CA ARG A 112 11.37 -0.24 0.83
C ARG A 112 10.63 -1.02 -0.23
N GLU A 113 11.06 -0.90 -1.49
CA GLU A 113 10.49 -1.70 -2.58
C GLU A 113 10.76 -3.18 -2.35
N THR A 114 9.79 -3.99 -2.75
CA THR A 114 9.88 -5.46 -2.68
C THR A 114 9.94 -6.06 -4.07
N ALA A 115 10.09 -7.38 -4.15
CA ALA A 115 10.06 -8.12 -5.41
C ALA A 115 8.66 -8.28 -6.00
N VAL A 116 7.62 -7.79 -5.34
CA VAL A 116 6.24 -7.95 -5.80
C VAL A 116 5.98 -7.14 -7.08
N SER A 117 5.23 -7.74 -8.01
CA SER A 117 4.75 -7.07 -9.23
C SER A 117 3.29 -6.65 -9.07
N VAL A 118 2.93 -5.50 -9.64
CA VAL A 118 1.53 -5.06 -9.69
C VAL A 118 0.63 -6.07 -10.41
N LEU A 119 1.19 -6.85 -11.32
CA LEU A 119 0.45 -7.87 -12.08
C LEU A 119 0.13 -9.13 -11.25
N ASP A 120 0.70 -9.27 -10.05
CA ASP A 120 0.40 -10.39 -9.17
C ASP A 120 -0.98 -10.28 -8.51
N SER A 121 -1.58 -9.08 -8.47
CA SER A 121 -2.87 -8.81 -7.84
C SER A 121 -3.89 -8.13 -8.76
N VAL A 122 -3.86 -8.46 -10.04
CA VAL A 122 -4.82 -7.92 -11.02
C VAL A 122 -6.21 -8.47 -10.76
N SER A 123 -7.22 -7.62 -10.85
CA SER A 123 -8.62 -8.00 -10.71
C SER A 123 -9.48 -7.39 -11.81
N ARG A 124 -10.68 -7.95 -11.98
CA ARG A 124 -11.67 -7.41 -12.91
C ARG A 124 -12.67 -6.58 -12.13
N ILE A 125 -13.01 -5.40 -12.66
CA ILE A 125 -14.11 -4.59 -12.13
C ILE A 125 -15.33 -4.75 -13.03
N MET A 126 -16.48 -5.04 -12.42
CA MET A 126 -17.74 -5.22 -13.15
C MET A 126 -18.50 -3.88 -13.22
N PRO A 127 -19.38 -3.70 -14.20
CA PRO A 127 -20.11 -2.44 -14.38
C PRO A 127 -20.83 -1.90 -13.14
N ALA A 128 -21.40 -2.79 -12.33
CA ALA A 128 -22.11 -2.41 -11.11
C ALA A 128 -21.21 -1.75 -10.06
N ASP A 129 -19.92 -2.04 -10.09
CA ASP A 129 -18.92 -1.51 -9.14
C ASP A 129 -18.16 -0.30 -9.68
N MET A 130 -18.43 0.09 -10.93
CA MET A 130 -17.79 1.26 -11.53
C MET A 130 -18.44 2.55 -11.04
N PRO A 131 -17.65 3.61 -10.80
CA PRO A 131 -18.18 4.93 -10.46
C PRO A 131 -19.17 5.44 -11.52
N ALA A 132 -20.24 6.10 -11.06
CA ALA A 132 -21.29 6.62 -11.94
C ALA A 132 -20.92 8.01 -12.49
N THR A 133 -19.77 8.12 -13.14
CA THR A 133 -19.27 9.36 -13.73
C THR A 133 -19.02 9.18 -15.23
N GLU A 134 -18.90 10.29 -15.94
CA GLU A 134 -18.62 10.26 -17.39
C GLU A 134 -17.32 9.53 -17.74
N TYR A 135 -16.34 9.52 -16.81
CA TYR A 135 -15.03 8.90 -17.03
C TYR A 135 -15.10 7.37 -17.09
N TRP A 136 -16.19 6.79 -16.61
CA TRP A 136 -16.41 5.34 -16.59
C TRP A 136 -17.53 4.89 -17.55
N ASP A 137 -18.25 5.81 -18.17
CA ASP A 137 -19.47 5.53 -18.93
C ASP A 137 -19.29 4.42 -19.98
N LYS A 138 -18.22 4.48 -20.76
CA LYS A 138 -17.99 3.50 -21.82
C LYS A 138 -17.69 2.11 -21.28
N HIS A 139 -17.03 2.05 -20.15
CA HIS A 139 -16.68 0.77 -19.53
C HIS A 139 -17.88 0.13 -18.84
N ARG A 140 -18.81 0.93 -18.34
CA ARG A 140 -20.09 0.42 -17.82
C ARG A 140 -20.93 -0.28 -18.87
N GLY A 141 -20.78 0.08 -20.12
CA GLY A 141 -21.44 -0.61 -21.23
C GLY A 141 -20.87 -1.97 -21.57
N ASN A 142 -19.73 -2.33 -21.04
CA ASN A 142 -19.10 -3.63 -21.23
C ASN A 142 -19.56 -4.61 -20.15
N ALA A 143 -20.49 -5.50 -20.49
CA ALA A 143 -21.07 -6.46 -19.53
C ALA A 143 -20.04 -7.37 -18.86
N LYS A 144 -18.89 -7.59 -19.49
CA LYS A 144 -17.79 -8.41 -18.93
C LYS A 144 -16.88 -7.63 -18.00
N GLY A 145 -17.08 -6.33 -17.86
CA GLY A 145 -16.19 -5.48 -17.10
C GLY A 145 -14.84 -5.28 -17.78
N ILE A 146 -13.90 -4.76 -17.02
CA ILE A 146 -12.51 -4.53 -17.47
C ILE A 146 -11.52 -5.07 -16.47
N VAL A 147 -10.33 -5.44 -16.94
CA VAL A 147 -9.19 -5.80 -16.09
C VAL A 147 -8.55 -4.50 -15.59
N LEU A 148 -8.44 -4.36 -14.30
CA LEU A 148 -8.05 -3.12 -13.65
C LEU A 148 -6.88 -3.35 -12.68
N LEU A 149 -5.81 -2.61 -12.88
CA LEU A 149 -4.74 -2.45 -11.90
C LEU A 149 -5.13 -1.33 -10.96
N ARG A 150 -5.24 -1.66 -9.67
CA ARG A 150 -5.57 -0.67 -8.63
C ARG A 150 -4.31 -0.03 -8.04
N ASP A 151 -3.15 -0.56 -8.38
CA ASP A 151 -1.85 -0.03 -8.01
C ASP A 151 -1.16 0.52 -9.25
N ASN A 152 -0.64 1.73 -9.16
CA ASN A 152 0.07 2.36 -10.27
C ASN A 152 1.53 1.90 -10.34
N THR A 153 2.07 1.44 -9.23
CA THR A 153 3.45 1.01 -9.08
C THR A 153 3.53 -0.17 -8.11
N GLY A 154 4.68 -0.83 -8.04
CA GLY A 154 4.90 -1.93 -7.08
C GLY A 154 4.69 -1.47 -5.64
N LYS A 155 4.15 -2.35 -4.83
CA LYS A 155 3.90 -2.06 -3.41
C LYS A 155 5.17 -2.20 -2.59
N PRO A 156 5.55 -1.16 -1.81
CA PRO A 156 6.64 -1.27 -0.85
C PRO A 156 6.20 -2.02 0.42
N MET A 157 7.17 -2.53 1.16
CA MET A 157 6.94 -2.93 2.55
C MET A 157 7.10 -1.73 3.47
N ILE A 158 6.32 -1.70 4.54
CA ILE A 158 6.43 -0.72 5.61
C ILE A 158 7.23 -1.36 6.75
N HIS A 159 8.25 -0.66 7.23
CA HIS A 159 9.03 -1.13 8.37
C HIS A 159 9.17 -0.02 9.42
N PHE A 160 8.70 -0.31 10.62
CA PHE A 160 8.91 0.55 11.78
C PHE A 160 10.04 -0.04 12.62
N LEU A 161 11.22 0.54 12.46
CA LEU A 161 12.43 0.13 13.15
C LEU A 161 12.74 1.10 14.28
N PRO A 162 13.45 0.67 15.35
CA PRO A 162 13.72 1.55 16.48
C PRO A 162 14.38 2.88 16.10
N ALA A 163 15.36 2.85 15.18
CA ALA A 163 16.03 4.07 14.73
C ALA A 163 15.09 5.04 14.01
N TYR A 164 14.16 4.50 13.19
CA TYR A 164 13.14 5.33 12.52
C TYR A 164 12.18 5.96 13.52
N MET A 165 11.72 5.18 14.49
CA MET A 165 10.77 5.65 15.50
C MET A 165 11.41 6.69 16.40
N GLN A 166 12.69 6.51 16.75
CA GLN A 166 13.44 7.49 17.53
C GLN A 166 13.66 8.78 16.75
N TYR A 167 14.11 8.69 15.51
CA TYR A 167 14.37 9.86 14.66
C TYR A 167 13.10 10.72 14.47
N ASN A 168 11.99 10.07 14.19
CA ASN A 168 10.71 10.74 13.92
C ASN A 168 9.88 10.97 15.20
N LYS A 169 10.42 10.66 16.37
CA LYS A 169 9.74 10.85 17.66
C LYS A 169 8.38 10.17 17.74
N ILE A 170 8.29 8.96 17.17
CA ILE A 170 7.10 8.14 17.26
C ILE A 170 7.09 7.50 18.65
N THR A 171 6.01 7.74 19.40
CA THR A 171 5.86 7.24 20.76
C THR A 171 5.28 5.84 20.80
N SER A 172 5.37 5.17 21.95
CA SER A 172 4.70 3.88 22.14
C SER A 172 3.18 4.00 21.98
N ASN A 173 2.60 5.11 22.42
CA ASN A 173 1.17 5.38 22.23
C ASN A 173 0.84 5.60 20.75
N ASP A 174 1.69 6.28 19.99
CA ASP A 174 1.53 6.40 18.54
C ASP A 174 1.49 5.03 17.89
N LEU A 175 2.46 4.19 18.21
CA LEU A 175 2.53 2.84 17.64
C LEU A 175 1.29 2.01 18.00
N SER A 176 0.80 2.14 19.24
CA SER A 176 -0.43 1.49 19.68
C SER A 176 -1.64 1.93 18.85
N ILE A 177 -1.80 3.22 18.60
CA ILE A 177 -2.90 3.75 17.78
C ILE A 177 -2.76 3.27 16.32
N LEU A 178 -1.56 3.39 15.75
CA LEU A 178 -1.29 3.00 14.36
C LEU A 178 -1.55 1.51 14.09
N THR A 179 -1.43 0.68 15.11
CA THR A 179 -1.60 -0.78 15.03
C THR A 179 -2.88 -1.29 15.70
N ASN A 180 -3.80 -0.40 16.09
CA ASN A 180 -5.03 -0.72 16.81
C ASN A 180 -4.78 -1.55 18.08
N GLY A 181 -3.72 -1.22 18.80
CA GLY A 181 -3.34 -1.87 20.04
C GLY A 181 -2.48 -3.15 19.89
N ALA A 182 -2.17 -3.57 18.66
CA ALA A 182 -1.38 -4.78 18.45
C ALA A 182 0.09 -4.63 18.85
N SER A 183 0.63 -3.41 18.82
CA SER A 183 2.02 -3.11 19.12
C SER A 183 2.15 -1.84 19.94
N ASN A 184 3.03 -1.83 20.91
CA ASN A 184 3.35 -0.63 21.71
C ASN A 184 4.84 -0.52 22.04
N SER A 185 5.67 -1.40 21.52
CA SER A 185 7.11 -1.40 21.81
C SER A 185 7.88 -0.75 20.67
N VAL A 186 8.38 0.47 20.92
CA VAL A 186 9.22 1.22 19.96
C VAL A 186 10.67 0.73 19.93
N SER A 187 11.04 -0.22 20.79
CA SER A 187 12.35 -0.87 20.79
C SER A 187 12.38 -2.14 19.95
N ASP A 188 11.25 -2.62 19.49
CA ASP A 188 11.12 -3.77 18.59
C ASP A 188 11.04 -3.33 17.13
N SER A 189 11.34 -4.23 16.22
CA SER A 189 11.24 -4.01 14.77
C SER A 189 9.98 -4.66 14.22
N TRP A 190 9.24 -3.90 13.41
CA TRP A 190 7.96 -4.31 12.83
C TRP A 190 8.02 -4.16 11.31
N VAL A 191 7.63 -5.18 10.58
CA VAL A 191 7.61 -5.17 9.12
C VAL A 191 6.25 -5.65 8.63
N ASN A 192 5.53 -4.81 7.89
CA ASN A 192 4.15 -5.06 7.46
C ASN A 192 3.27 -5.59 8.61
N GLY A 193 3.40 -4.97 9.79
CA GLY A 193 2.61 -5.33 10.97
C GLY A 193 3.04 -6.60 11.69
N LYS A 194 4.15 -7.23 11.29
CA LYS A 194 4.69 -8.41 11.95
C LYS A 194 5.97 -8.07 12.71
N LYS A 195 6.11 -8.65 13.90
CA LYS A 195 7.30 -8.44 14.72
C LYS A 195 8.45 -9.28 14.19
N VAL A 196 9.62 -8.66 14.08
CA VAL A 196 10.87 -9.35 13.79
C VAL A 196 11.35 -10.00 15.08
N VAL A 197 11.44 -11.34 15.09
CA VAL A 197 11.80 -12.11 16.28
C VAL A 197 13.27 -12.53 16.30
N GLU A 198 13.88 -12.63 15.12
CA GLU A 198 15.32 -12.87 14.97
C GLU A 198 15.75 -12.21 13.67
N SER A 199 16.84 -11.45 13.71
CA SER A 199 17.31 -10.70 12.54
C SER A 199 18.77 -11.02 12.22
N ASP A 200 19.19 -10.61 11.02
CA ASP A 200 20.60 -10.60 10.59
C ASP A 200 21.21 -12.00 10.49
N ILE A 201 20.40 -13.00 10.11
CA ILE A 201 20.90 -14.32 9.84
C ILE A 201 21.64 -14.28 8.52
N THR A 202 22.96 -14.40 8.59
CA THR A 202 23.84 -14.24 7.44
C THR A 202 23.86 -15.52 6.60
N CYS A 203 23.57 -15.37 5.31
CA CYS A 203 23.68 -16.42 4.33
C CYS A 203 24.65 -16.00 3.24
N LYS A 204 25.16 -16.97 2.47
CA LYS A 204 26.15 -16.64 1.41
C LYS A 204 25.59 -15.77 0.30
N ASN A 205 24.27 -15.69 0.13
CA ASN A 205 23.58 -14.90 -0.89
C ASN A 205 22.59 -13.87 -0.32
N GLY A 206 22.74 -13.51 0.94
CA GLY A 206 21.89 -12.48 1.56
C GLY A 206 21.61 -12.68 3.03
N TYR A 207 20.50 -12.13 3.47
CA TYR A 207 20.09 -12.18 4.86
C TYR A 207 18.67 -12.72 5.02
N LEU A 208 18.47 -13.48 6.09
CA LEU A 208 17.15 -13.88 6.60
C LEU A 208 16.82 -13.09 7.85
N HIS A 209 15.55 -12.68 7.96
CA HIS A 209 14.97 -12.11 9.17
C HIS A 209 13.70 -12.90 9.48
N LYS A 210 13.57 -13.42 10.70
CA LYS A 210 12.39 -14.17 11.12
C LYS A 210 11.33 -13.22 11.66
N VAL A 211 10.10 -13.42 11.23
CA VAL A 211 8.92 -12.67 11.68
C VAL A 211 7.91 -13.62 12.34
N ASP A 212 7.07 -13.07 13.22
CA ASP A 212 6.11 -13.85 14.01
C ASP A 212 4.81 -14.17 13.30
N GLY A 213 4.65 -13.77 12.07
CA GLY A 213 3.47 -14.04 11.28
C GLY A 213 3.72 -13.93 9.79
N VAL A 214 2.81 -14.48 8.99
CA VAL A 214 2.90 -14.44 7.53
C VAL A 214 2.71 -13.00 7.04
N MET A 215 3.68 -12.48 6.32
CA MET A 215 3.62 -11.15 5.72
C MET A 215 2.81 -11.20 4.43
N VAL A 216 1.85 -10.30 4.33
CA VAL A 216 1.12 -10.01 3.10
C VAL A 216 1.32 -8.54 2.79
N GLN A 217 1.41 -8.18 1.52
CA GLN A 217 1.52 -6.78 1.16
C GLN A 217 0.31 -5.99 1.66
N SER A 218 0.56 -4.78 2.17
CA SER A 218 -0.52 -3.87 2.58
C SER A 218 -1.22 -3.28 1.36
N ASP A 219 -2.51 -3.03 1.49
CA ASP A 219 -3.24 -2.26 0.48
C ASP A 219 -2.76 -0.81 0.44
N ASN A 220 -2.97 -0.13 -0.68
CA ASN A 220 -2.84 1.31 -0.71
C ASN A 220 -4.06 1.98 -0.04
N MET A 221 -3.97 3.27 0.24
CA MET A 221 -5.04 4.00 0.94
C MET A 221 -6.39 3.91 0.20
N ALA A 222 -6.39 4.00 -1.12
CA ALA A 222 -7.63 3.91 -1.90
C ALA A 222 -8.27 2.52 -1.77
N GLN A 223 -7.48 1.46 -1.79
CA GLN A 223 -7.98 0.10 -1.61
C GLN A 223 -8.53 -0.11 -0.20
N ILE A 224 -7.86 0.41 0.82
CA ILE A 224 -8.33 0.35 2.21
C ILE A 224 -9.71 0.99 2.32
N ILE A 225 -9.86 2.19 1.81
CA ILE A 225 -11.13 2.95 1.88
C ILE A 225 -12.24 2.21 1.14
N ASN A 226 -11.93 1.61 -0.01
CA ASN A 226 -12.93 0.88 -0.81
C ASN A 226 -13.36 -0.46 -0.21
N ARG A 227 -12.51 -1.08 0.63
CA ARG A 227 -12.79 -2.41 1.18
C ARG A 227 -13.55 -2.40 2.50
N HIS A 228 -13.50 -1.31 3.26
CA HIS A 228 -14.11 -1.24 4.56
C HIS A 228 -15.55 -0.71 4.50
N ALA A 229 -16.48 -1.50 5.00
CA ALA A 229 -17.90 -1.21 4.91
C ALA A 229 -18.31 0.13 5.56
N ASN A 230 -17.63 0.54 6.63
CA ASN A 230 -17.92 1.78 7.35
C ASN A 230 -17.28 3.02 6.72
N MET A 231 -16.60 2.90 5.59
CA MET A 231 -16.07 4.00 4.80
C MET A 231 -16.73 4.10 3.41
N SER A 232 -17.88 3.50 3.21
CA SER A 232 -18.49 3.36 1.88
C SER A 232 -18.95 4.70 1.29
N ILE A 233 -19.42 5.64 2.10
CA ILE A 233 -19.81 6.98 1.62
C ILE A 233 -18.57 7.73 1.14
N PHE A 234 -17.52 7.76 1.95
CA PHE A 234 -16.28 8.41 1.55
C PHE A 234 -15.68 7.77 0.28
N ALA A 235 -15.66 6.46 0.19
CA ALA A 235 -15.19 5.73 -0.99
C ALA A 235 -15.96 6.16 -2.24
N ARG A 236 -17.28 6.21 -2.18
CA ARG A 236 -18.11 6.61 -3.31
C ARG A 236 -17.84 8.05 -3.75
N MET A 237 -17.66 8.96 -2.80
CA MET A 237 -17.31 10.35 -3.10
C MET A 237 -15.90 10.45 -3.73
N MET A 238 -14.91 9.79 -3.13
CA MET A 238 -13.52 9.79 -3.62
C MET A 238 -13.42 9.22 -5.04
N ASN A 239 -14.14 8.14 -5.31
CA ASN A 239 -14.09 7.46 -6.60
C ASN A 239 -14.67 8.27 -7.76
N ARG A 240 -15.41 9.34 -7.48
CA ARG A 240 -15.84 10.30 -8.52
C ARG A 240 -14.67 11.02 -9.18
N PHE A 241 -13.51 11.04 -8.53
CA PHE A 241 -12.28 11.69 -9.00
C PHE A 241 -11.30 10.68 -9.60
N SER A 242 -11.82 9.65 -10.26
CA SER A 242 -11.01 8.59 -10.82
C SER A 242 -11.41 8.23 -12.24
N ALA A 243 -10.49 7.61 -12.96
CA ALA A 243 -10.75 7.03 -14.27
C ALA A 243 -9.84 5.82 -14.52
N PRO A 244 -10.27 4.87 -15.37
CA PRO A 244 -9.40 3.82 -15.86
C PRO A 244 -8.62 4.32 -17.07
N TYR A 245 -7.31 4.08 -17.07
CA TYR A 245 -6.42 4.45 -18.17
C TYR A 245 -5.86 3.20 -18.82
N TYR A 246 -6.01 3.06 -20.13
CA TYR A 246 -5.38 1.96 -20.84
C TYR A 246 -3.86 2.00 -20.64
N ASP A 247 -3.31 0.87 -20.22
CA ASP A 247 -1.88 0.70 -19.98
C ASP A 247 -1.32 -0.31 -20.96
N ASP A 248 -0.62 0.17 -21.99
CA ASP A 248 -0.10 -0.69 -23.05
C ASP A 248 0.96 -1.67 -22.56
N ALA A 249 1.88 -1.20 -21.74
CA ALA A 249 2.94 -2.05 -21.20
C ALA A 249 2.38 -3.14 -20.27
N ALA A 250 1.46 -2.76 -19.38
CA ALA A 250 0.80 -3.72 -18.50
C ALA A 250 -0.04 -4.72 -19.29
N THR A 251 -0.72 -4.27 -20.34
CA THR A 251 -1.52 -5.14 -21.21
C THR A 251 -0.65 -6.21 -21.87
N LYS A 252 0.47 -5.80 -22.45
CA LYS A 252 1.38 -6.73 -23.11
C LYS A 252 1.95 -7.77 -22.15
N GLU A 253 2.38 -7.34 -20.98
CA GLU A 253 2.94 -8.22 -19.97
C GLU A 253 1.88 -9.15 -19.37
N TYR A 254 0.69 -8.65 -19.09
CA TYR A 254 -0.43 -9.45 -18.61
C TYR A 254 -0.84 -10.53 -19.62
N ASN A 255 -0.94 -10.15 -20.90
CA ASN A 255 -1.26 -11.12 -21.97
C ASN A 255 -0.19 -12.20 -22.08
N ARG A 256 1.08 -11.84 -21.94
CA ARG A 256 2.20 -12.79 -21.95
C ARG A 256 2.16 -13.75 -20.77
N LEU A 257 1.94 -13.22 -19.55
CA LEU A 257 1.95 -14.02 -18.33
C LEU A 257 0.77 -14.97 -18.21
N TYR A 258 -0.42 -14.53 -18.63
CA TYR A 258 -1.67 -15.25 -18.42
C TYR A 258 -2.30 -15.79 -19.70
N ASN A 259 -1.61 -15.66 -20.82
CA ASN A 259 -2.01 -16.19 -22.14
C ASN A 259 -3.45 -15.81 -22.52
N ASN A 260 -3.71 -14.51 -22.60
CA ASN A 260 -5.00 -13.95 -22.97
C ASN A 260 -4.81 -12.70 -23.86
N THR A 261 -5.93 -12.10 -24.27
CA THR A 261 -5.96 -10.90 -25.11
C THR A 261 -6.65 -9.72 -24.42
N ASP A 262 -6.83 -9.77 -23.12
CA ASP A 262 -7.50 -8.71 -22.37
C ASP A 262 -6.71 -7.42 -22.38
N SER A 263 -7.41 -6.30 -22.52
CA SER A 263 -6.83 -4.97 -22.28
C SER A 263 -6.77 -4.72 -20.78
N VAL A 264 -5.66 -4.16 -20.33
CA VAL A 264 -5.43 -3.83 -18.92
C VAL A 264 -5.45 -2.32 -18.74
N PHE A 265 -6.23 -1.87 -17.77
CA PHE A 265 -6.37 -0.46 -17.40
C PHE A 265 -5.75 -0.23 -16.03
N THR A 266 -5.17 0.94 -15.84
CA THR A 266 -4.65 1.39 -14.55
C THR A 266 -5.59 2.42 -13.95
N LEU A 267 -6.02 2.20 -12.72
CA LEU A 267 -6.84 3.15 -11.97
C LEU A 267 -5.98 4.34 -11.56
N LYS A 268 -6.42 5.54 -11.90
CA LYS A 268 -5.78 6.78 -11.45
C LYS A 268 -6.82 7.73 -10.89
N TYR A 269 -6.43 8.44 -9.83
CA TYR A 269 -7.21 9.53 -9.27
C TYR A 269 -6.67 10.87 -9.78
N PHE A 270 -7.56 11.80 -10.07
CA PHE A 270 -7.16 13.17 -10.49
C PHE A 270 -6.55 13.88 -9.30
N ALA A 271 -5.29 14.25 -9.40
CA ALA A 271 -4.52 14.74 -8.27
C ALA A 271 -3.70 15.99 -8.61
N SER A 272 -3.53 16.88 -7.62
CA SER A 272 -2.74 18.10 -7.75
C SER A 272 -1.25 17.87 -7.55
N SER A 273 -0.87 16.80 -6.85
CA SER A 273 0.52 16.43 -6.61
C SER A 273 0.73 14.92 -6.75
N GLY A 274 1.98 14.51 -6.85
CA GLY A 274 2.33 13.11 -7.03
C GLY A 274 2.12 12.68 -8.48
N ASN A 275 1.22 11.77 -8.73
CA ASN A 275 0.94 11.19 -10.05
C ASN A 275 0.19 12.17 -11.00
N THR A 276 0.70 13.38 -11.17
CA THR A 276 0.00 14.43 -11.94
C THR A 276 0.29 14.41 -13.43
N GLY A 277 1.42 13.85 -13.84
CA GLY A 277 1.93 13.95 -15.21
C GLY A 277 1.73 12.72 -16.07
N SER A 278 1.13 11.66 -15.55
CA SER A 278 1.11 10.36 -16.22
C SER A 278 -0.29 9.89 -16.56
N TYR A 279 -1.08 10.75 -17.15
CA TYR A 279 -2.33 10.33 -17.74
C TYR A 279 -2.03 9.85 -19.16
N GLY A 280 -1.74 8.57 -19.32
CA GLY A 280 -1.35 8.03 -20.62
C GLY A 280 -2.33 8.29 -21.74
N SER A 281 -1.86 8.27 -22.97
CA SER A 281 -2.73 8.38 -24.13
C SER A 281 -3.61 7.13 -24.25
N PRO A 282 -4.89 7.27 -24.61
CA PRO A 282 -5.75 6.12 -24.85
C PRO A 282 -5.22 5.32 -26.05
N LYS A 283 -5.39 4.01 -25.97
CA LYS A 283 -5.13 3.14 -27.11
C LYS A 283 -6.12 3.48 -28.22
N GLN A 284 -5.67 3.49 -29.46
CA GLN A 284 -6.54 3.76 -30.61
C GLN A 284 -7.71 2.78 -30.61
N GLY A 285 -8.94 3.33 -30.69
CA GLY A 285 -10.16 2.54 -30.61
C GLY A 285 -10.64 2.21 -29.21
N GLU A 286 -9.82 2.42 -28.21
CA GLU A 286 -10.20 2.35 -26.81
C GLU A 286 -10.81 3.67 -26.36
N VAL A 287 -11.80 3.55 -25.51
CA VAL A 287 -12.37 4.76 -24.97
C VAL A 287 -11.82 4.97 -23.60
N ASN A 288 -10.74 5.64 -23.60
CA ASN A 288 -10.18 6.16 -22.38
C ASN A 288 -10.34 7.67 -22.40
N THR A 289 -10.93 8.20 -21.35
CA THR A 289 -10.97 9.62 -21.15
C THR A 289 -9.67 10.00 -20.48
N ASP A 290 -8.73 10.51 -21.26
CA ASP A 290 -7.50 11.06 -20.69
C ASP A 290 -7.82 12.44 -20.10
N PRO A 291 -7.78 12.61 -18.76
CA PRO A 291 -8.08 13.91 -18.16
C PRO A 291 -7.03 14.97 -18.49
N SER A 292 -5.85 14.60 -19.03
CA SER A 292 -4.88 15.60 -19.50
C SER A 292 -5.39 16.37 -20.70
N ASP A 293 -6.25 15.75 -21.52
CA ASP A 293 -6.87 16.39 -22.67
C ASP A 293 -8.14 17.18 -22.31
N ARG A 294 -8.55 17.12 -21.05
CA ARG A 294 -9.75 17.80 -20.55
C ARG A 294 -9.41 18.54 -19.27
N THR A 295 -10.03 19.67 -19.11
CA THR A 295 -10.05 20.35 -17.82
C THR A 295 -10.93 19.55 -16.88
N VAL A 296 -10.32 18.73 -16.02
CA VAL A 296 -11.09 18.11 -14.94
C VAL A 296 -11.57 19.19 -13.98
N GLU A 297 -12.79 19.02 -13.52
CA GLU A 297 -13.46 20.04 -12.72
C GLU A 297 -12.77 20.28 -11.37
N ALA A 298 -12.24 19.22 -10.78
CA ALA A 298 -11.59 19.29 -9.49
C ALA A 298 -10.58 18.14 -9.33
N LYS A 299 -9.59 18.33 -8.48
CA LYS A 299 -8.53 17.36 -8.20
C LYS A 299 -8.38 17.13 -6.71
N LEU A 300 -8.15 15.86 -6.33
CA LEU A 300 -7.71 15.51 -5.00
C LEU A 300 -6.30 16.08 -4.73
N LEU A 301 -5.93 16.22 -3.48
CA LEU A 301 -4.60 16.71 -3.14
C LEU A 301 -3.49 15.79 -3.65
N PHE A 302 -3.69 14.47 -3.55
CA PHE A 302 -2.80 13.46 -4.10
C PHE A 302 -3.62 12.22 -4.54
N ASP A 303 -2.98 11.33 -5.30
CA ASP A 303 -3.58 10.06 -5.72
C ASP A 303 -3.44 9.02 -4.61
N PRO A 304 -4.52 8.62 -3.93
CA PRO A 304 -4.45 7.67 -2.82
C PRO A 304 -4.20 6.22 -3.26
N GLY A 305 -4.18 5.95 -4.55
CA GLY A 305 -3.84 4.65 -5.13
C GLY A 305 -2.42 4.56 -5.68
N TRP A 306 -1.62 5.61 -5.59
CA TRP A 306 -0.26 5.64 -6.10
C TRP A 306 0.75 5.29 -5.02
N ASN A 307 1.44 4.15 -5.18
CA ASN A 307 2.35 3.63 -4.17
C ASN A 307 3.65 4.43 -4.04
N GLN A 308 4.13 5.02 -5.13
CA GLN A 308 5.28 5.93 -5.14
C GLN A 308 4.82 7.37 -4.88
N TYR A 309 4.26 7.58 -3.69
CA TYR A 309 3.77 8.89 -3.30
C TYR A 309 4.92 9.82 -2.91
N PHE A 310 4.98 10.99 -3.54
CA PHE A 310 6.01 12.01 -3.31
C PHE A 310 5.36 13.30 -2.82
N PRO A 311 5.31 13.51 -1.50
CA PRO A 311 4.62 14.69 -0.97
C PRO A 311 5.33 16.01 -1.29
N SER A 312 6.66 16.00 -1.41
CA SER A 312 7.46 17.21 -1.56
C SER A 312 8.31 17.25 -2.83
N GLY A 313 8.22 16.23 -3.67
CA GLY A 313 9.04 16.17 -4.88
C GLY A 313 8.97 14.82 -5.56
N SER A 314 9.86 14.58 -6.49
CA SER A 314 9.91 13.37 -7.31
C SER A 314 11.22 12.60 -7.13
N SER A 315 11.75 12.54 -5.90
CA SER A 315 12.97 11.79 -5.62
C SER A 315 12.67 10.45 -4.95
N ASP A 316 13.51 9.44 -5.19
CA ASP A 316 13.43 8.14 -4.52
C ASP A 316 13.52 8.27 -3.00
N LYS A 317 14.16 9.33 -2.53
CA LYS A 317 14.27 9.67 -1.12
C LYS A 317 12.90 9.82 -0.47
N ASP A 318 11.97 10.52 -1.13
CA ASP A 318 10.63 10.76 -0.58
C ASP A 318 9.83 9.46 -0.49
N LEU A 319 10.01 8.55 -1.45
CA LEU A 319 9.40 7.23 -1.38
C LEU A 319 9.79 6.49 -0.10
N HIS A 320 11.07 6.52 0.25
CA HIS A 320 11.59 5.71 1.34
C HIS A 320 11.26 6.26 2.73
N TYR A 321 11.28 7.57 2.95
CA TYR A 321 11.22 8.11 4.29
C TYR A 321 9.85 8.60 4.75
N ASP A 322 8.94 8.82 3.85
CA ASP A 322 7.61 9.32 4.23
C ASP A 322 6.52 8.76 3.31
N CYS A 323 5.29 8.99 3.68
CA CYS A 323 4.10 8.69 2.90
C CYS A 323 2.98 9.64 3.29
N GLY A 324 1.78 9.42 2.75
CA GLY A 324 0.63 10.23 3.05
C GLY A 324 -0.15 9.77 4.27
N ALA A 325 -1.16 10.55 4.61
CA ALA A 325 -2.15 10.20 5.60
C ALA A 325 -3.52 10.72 5.15
N MET A 326 -4.56 10.00 5.55
CA MET A 326 -5.93 10.43 5.28
C MET A 326 -6.78 10.32 6.54
N LEU A 327 -7.52 11.38 6.82
CA LEU A 327 -8.60 11.36 7.80
C LEU A 327 -9.89 11.03 7.04
N VAL A 328 -10.50 9.90 7.36
CA VAL A 328 -11.69 9.41 6.67
C VAL A 328 -12.83 9.30 7.69
N PRO A 329 -13.81 10.21 7.63
CA PRO A 329 -14.98 10.08 8.48
C PRO A 329 -15.77 8.81 8.16
N SER A 330 -16.22 8.12 9.20
CA SER A 330 -17.08 6.94 9.03
C SER A 330 -18.39 7.31 8.37
N ASP A 331 -19.09 6.32 7.83
CA ASP A 331 -20.44 6.50 7.29
C ASP A 331 -21.38 7.13 8.32
N GLN A 332 -21.30 6.68 9.58
CA GLN A 332 -22.09 7.27 10.66
C GLN A 332 -21.74 8.74 10.87
N ALA A 333 -20.45 9.08 10.93
CA ALA A 333 -20.01 10.47 11.10
C ALA A 333 -20.48 11.36 9.95
N LEU A 334 -20.38 10.87 8.71
CA LEU A 334 -20.84 11.61 7.54
C LEU A 334 -22.36 11.79 7.53
N ASN A 335 -23.12 10.77 7.91
CA ASN A 335 -24.58 10.87 8.01
C ASN A 335 -25.00 11.87 9.10
N GLU A 336 -24.38 11.84 10.26
CA GLU A 336 -24.65 12.80 11.33
C GLU A 336 -24.33 14.22 10.89
N TRP A 337 -23.19 14.43 10.28
CA TRP A 337 -22.79 15.74 9.79
C TRP A 337 -23.71 16.25 8.67
N TRP A 338 -24.15 15.37 7.78
CA TRP A 338 -25.09 15.70 6.70
C TRP A 338 -26.41 16.27 7.22
N ASN A 339 -26.83 15.81 8.38
CA ASN A 339 -28.07 16.27 9.03
C ASN A 339 -27.85 17.41 10.04
N ALA A 340 -26.63 17.86 10.22
CA ALA A 340 -26.27 18.93 11.16
C ALA A 340 -25.42 20.01 10.50
N GLY A 341 -24.10 19.98 10.63
CA GLY A 341 -23.19 20.98 10.07
C GLY A 341 -23.22 21.08 8.54
N GLY A 342 -23.50 19.98 7.85
CA GLY A 342 -23.62 19.89 6.40
C GLY A 342 -25.04 20.07 5.86
N LYS A 343 -26.00 20.47 6.70
CA LYS A 343 -27.41 20.54 6.32
C LYS A 343 -27.67 21.50 5.14
N VAL A 344 -26.85 22.52 4.98
CA VAL A 344 -26.93 23.41 3.82
C VAL A 344 -26.70 22.63 2.52
N LEU A 345 -25.72 21.74 2.49
CA LEU A 345 -25.46 20.87 1.32
C LEU A 345 -26.63 19.89 1.10
N GLN A 346 -27.18 19.35 2.16
CA GLN A 346 -28.35 18.46 2.08
C GLN A 346 -29.54 19.19 1.44
N GLU A 347 -29.82 20.38 1.88
CA GLU A 347 -30.93 21.20 1.37
C GLU A 347 -30.72 21.62 -0.07
N MET A 348 -29.49 21.95 -0.44
CA MET A 348 -29.15 22.38 -1.82
C MET A 348 -29.16 21.24 -2.82
N TYR A 349 -28.64 20.07 -2.43
CA TYR A 349 -28.33 19.00 -3.39
C TYR A 349 -29.11 17.70 -3.14
N GLY A 350 -29.64 17.49 -1.95
CA GLY A 350 -30.47 16.34 -1.60
C GLY A 350 -29.72 15.04 -1.28
N SER A 351 -28.60 14.77 -1.93
CA SER A 351 -27.79 13.58 -1.68
C SER A 351 -26.31 13.87 -1.92
N TRP A 352 -25.45 13.06 -1.34
CA TRP A 352 -24.00 13.13 -1.54
C TRP A 352 -23.61 13.03 -3.02
N ASP A 353 -24.29 12.16 -3.78
CA ASP A 353 -23.98 11.94 -5.19
C ASP A 353 -24.27 13.15 -6.06
N LYS A 354 -25.13 14.08 -5.61
CA LYS A 354 -25.49 15.29 -6.33
C LYS A 354 -24.68 16.51 -5.93
N VAL A 355 -23.83 16.40 -4.94
CA VAL A 355 -22.93 17.49 -4.57
C VAL A 355 -21.93 17.70 -5.72
N PRO A 356 -21.80 18.95 -6.23
CA PRO A 356 -20.86 19.21 -7.33
C PRO A 356 -19.43 18.87 -6.96
N ALA A 357 -18.65 18.40 -7.93
CA ALA A 357 -17.26 17.98 -7.71
C ALA A 357 -16.41 19.10 -7.07
N LYS A 358 -16.57 20.34 -7.48
CA LYS A 358 -15.84 21.50 -6.93
C LYS A 358 -16.11 21.74 -5.45
N VAL A 359 -17.32 21.42 -5.00
CA VAL A 359 -17.71 21.54 -3.58
C VAL A 359 -17.19 20.32 -2.81
N LEU A 360 -17.42 19.14 -3.36
CA LEU A 360 -17.06 17.87 -2.73
C LEU A 360 -15.57 17.74 -2.49
N VAL A 361 -14.74 18.16 -3.45
CA VAL A 361 -13.29 18.05 -3.34
C VAL A 361 -12.72 18.84 -2.16
N LYS A 362 -13.35 19.97 -1.82
CA LYS A 362 -12.91 20.76 -0.67
C LYS A 362 -13.06 19.98 0.64
N LEU A 363 -14.17 19.25 0.76
CA LEU A 363 -14.42 18.42 1.93
C LEU A 363 -13.44 17.23 1.99
N LEU A 364 -13.20 16.57 0.86
CA LEU A 364 -12.27 15.43 0.79
C LEU A 364 -10.81 15.87 1.08
N ASN A 365 -10.39 16.99 0.54
CA ASN A 365 -9.02 17.47 0.65
C ASN A 365 -8.63 17.92 2.07
N ILE A 366 -9.58 18.27 2.91
CA ILE A 366 -9.30 18.62 4.32
C ILE A 366 -8.57 17.48 5.03
N GLY A 367 -9.00 16.25 4.80
CA GLY A 367 -8.40 15.07 5.42
C GLY A 367 -7.24 14.45 4.64
N MET A 368 -6.80 15.04 3.55
CA MET A 368 -5.67 14.53 2.77
C MET A 368 -4.38 15.23 3.20
N ILE A 369 -3.44 14.47 3.75
CA ILE A 369 -2.28 15.00 4.44
C ILE A 369 -1.01 14.49 3.77
N ASN A 370 -0.10 15.40 3.44
CA ASN A 370 1.10 15.12 2.64
C ASN A 370 2.19 14.37 3.37
N SER A 371 2.19 14.33 4.68
CA SER A 371 3.25 13.71 5.46
C SER A 371 2.67 12.84 6.57
N PHE A 372 3.03 11.57 6.56
CA PHE A 372 2.74 10.64 7.66
C PHE A 372 3.60 10.93 8.88
N SER A 373 4.91 11.05 8.68
CA SER A 373 5.88 11.15 9.78
C SER A 373 5.70 12.41 10.63
N GLU A 374 5.20 13.49 10.04
CA GLU A 374 4.95 14.76 10.73
C GLU A 374 3.54 14.85 11.34
N THR A 375 2.69 13.87 11.10
CA THR A 375 1.28 13.89 11.49
C THR A 375 0.82 12.58 12.13
N VAL A 376 1.72 11.85 12.78
CA VAL A 376 1.35 10.72 13.65
C VAL A 376 0.49 11.23 14.81
N PRO A 377 -0.27 10.37 15.51
CA PRO A 377 -1.26 10.84 16.49
C PRO A 377 -0.75 11.86 17.51
N SER A 378 0.46 11.71 18.04
CA SER A 378 1.06 12.70 18.96
C SER A 378 1.34 14.05 18.32
N LYS A 379 1.31 14.13 17.00
CA LYS A 379 1.57 15.34 16.21
C LYS A 379 0.31 15.82 15.45
N PHE A 380 -0.87 15.40 15.85
CA PHE A 380 -2.11 15.80 15.18
C PHE A 380 -2.34 17.30 15.15
N GLY A 381 -1.72 18.05 16.07
CA GLY A 381 -1.72 19.50 16.00
C GLY A 381 -1.07 20.08 14.73
N ASN A 382 -0.23 19.33 14.05
CA ASN A 382 0.37 19.72 12.76
C ASN A 382 -0.59 19.60 11.58
N ILE A 383 -1.74 18.97 11.75
CA ILE A 383 -2.76 18.87 10.71
C ILE A 383 -3.51 20.19 10.67
N VAL A 384 -3.27 20.96 9.60
CA VAL A 384 -3.75 22.33 9.49
C VAL A 384 -4.62 22.52 8.26
N ASP A 385 -5.47 23.54 8.32
CA ASP A 385 -6.18 24.04 7.16
C ASP A 385 -5.16 24.66 6.18
N ASN A 386 -5.27 24.30 4.90
CA ASN A 386 -4.31 24.76 3.88
C ASN A 386 -4.34 26.27 3.63
N THR A 387 -5.49 26.91 3.90
CA THR A 387 -5.67 28.35 3.68
C THR A 387 -5.25 29.16 4.90
N THR A 388 -5.78 28.81 6.08
CA THR A 388 -5.55 29.57 7.32
C THR A 388 -4.30 29.17 8.08
N LYS A 389 -3.76 27.98 7.75
CA LYS A 389 -2.61 27.37 8.46
C LYS A 389 -2.86 27.15 9.96
N THR A 390 -4.12 27.11 10.35
CA THR A 390 -4.53 26.79 11.72
C THR A 390 -4.87 25.30 11.86
N SER A 391 -4.63 24.74 13.05
CA SER A 391 -5.00 23.34 13.34
C SER A 391 -6.49 23.11 13.12
N ILE A 392 -6.82 21.99 12.50
CA ILE A 392 -8.22 21.61 12.29
C ILE A 392 -8.86 21.01 13.55
N GLY A 393 -8.06 20.81 14.62
CA GLY A 393 -8.56 20.36 15.92
C GLY A 393 -8.75 18.86 16.06
N VAL A 394 -8.18 18.04 15.16
CA VAL A 394 -8.24 16.60 15.31
C VAL A 394 -7.40 16.13 16.49
N THR A 395 -7.93 15.18 17.25
CA THR A 395 -7.25 14.56 18.39
C THR A 395 -7.25 13.05 18.27
N PRO A 396 -6.39 12.33 18.99
CA PRO A 396 -6.40 10.86 18.97
C PRO A 396 -7.75 10.24 19.34
N ALA A 397 -8.54 10.92 20.20
CA ALA A 397 -9.89 10.46 20.57
C ALA A 397 -10.88 10.47 19.41
N ASP A 398 -10.60 11.21 18.35
CA ASP A 398 -11.43 11.26 17.14
C ASP A 398 -11.17 10.08 16.18
N VAL A 399 -10.16 9.26 16.47
CA VAL A 399 -9.80 8.10 15.65
C VAL A 399 -10.37 6.83 16.26
N ASP A 400 -11.28 6.18 15.53
CA ASP A 400 -11.86 4.90 15.95
C ASP A 400 -11.01 3.70 15.57
N SER A 401 -10.33 3.80 14.42
CA SER A 401 -9.52 2.73 13.88
C SER A 401 -8.45 3.29 12.95
N CYS A 402 -7.38 2.57 12.77
CA CYS A 402 -6.25 2.98 11.96
C CYS A 402 -5.85 1.85 11.00
N PHE A 403 -5.55 2.20 9.76
CA PHE A 403 -5.14 1.23 8.74
C PHE A 403 -3.86 1.73 8.08
N MET A 404 -2.75 1.02 8.33
CA MET A 404 -1.48 1.36 7.70
C MET A 404 -1.40 0.76 6.31
N GLY A 405 -1.48 1.59 5.29
CA GLY A 405 -1.32 1.22 3.90
C GLY A 405 0.12 1.31 3.41
N CYS A 406 0.40 0.74 2.24
CA CYS A 406 1.73 0.79 1.66
C CYS A 406 2.15 2.19 1.19
N ASN A 407 1.21 3.10 0.98
CA ASN A 407 1.47 4.48 0.56
C ASN A 407 0.99 5.54 1.55
N GLY A 408 0.49 5.13 2.71
CA GLY A 408 0.01 6.04 3.71
C GLY A 408 -0.94 5.40 4.71
N VAL A 409 -1.26 6.13 5.75
CA VAL A 409 -2.17 5.69 6.80
C VAL A 409 -3.58 6.24 6.58
N VAL A 410 -4.58 5.41 6.84
CA VAL A 410 -5.98 5.83 6.87
C VAL A 410 -6.44 5.83 8.32
N TYR A 411 -6.78 7.01 8.82
CA TYR A 411 -7.41 7.18 10.12
C TYR A 411 -8.93 7.25 9.94
N LEU A 412 -9.63 6.26 10.45
CA LEU A 412 -11.11 6.26 10.47
C LEU A 412 -11.57 7.16 11.61
N THR A 413 -12.24 8.25 11.29
CA THR A 413 -12.66 9.23 12.30
C THR A 413 -14.14 9.12 12.62
N ASN A 414 -14.50 9.51 13.86
CA ASN A 414 -15.88 9.53 14.33
C ASN A 414 -16.55 10.89 14.18
N LYS A 415 -15.91 11.84 13.55
CA LYS A 415 -16.50 13.13 13.18
C LYS A 415 -15.90 13.70 11.89
N VAL A 416 -16.60 14.66 11.32
CA VAL A 416 -16.19 15.40 10.11
C VAL A 416 -15.47 16.68 10.54
N PHE A 417 -14.39 17.00 9.86
CA PHE A 417 -13.63 18.25 10.05
C PHE A 417 -13.92 19.18 8.86
N PRO A 418 -14.78 20.20 9.05
CA PRO A 418 -15.16 21.11 7.95
C PRO A 418 -14.10 22.15 7.63
#